data_6ab57f19297ef8a5123c51b8223669ff
#
_entry.id   6ab57f19297ef8a5123c51b8223669ff
#
_cell.length_a   1.000
_cell.length_b   1.000
_cell.length_c   1.000
_cell.angle_alpha   90.00
_cell.angle_beta   90.00
_cell.angle_gamma   90.00
#
_symmetry.space_group_name_H-M   'P 1'
#
loop_
_entity.id
_entity.type
_entity.pdbx_description
1 polymer ?
#
loop_
_entity_poly.entity_id
_entity_poly.type
_entity_poly.pdbx_seq_one_letter_code
_entity_poly.pdbx_strand_id
1 'polypeptide(L)'
;NASGITFVVMLTVFGVAALALAYILVRRTYARKDAFVDFGTTSVYDKKAKTTVKWYQNNWFILVMILLGAFLTRLAFLLSMYGMGGDMTSVITLAKNTLAAKNGLFNYYANNASSAYAPGALYILTILGYASKNLDLMSTSILLRFINVIADMAVVAMIFCYGKKYVGNKLATIYAGLYALLPFALLSSSISATFESVLIALIIASLILMIEKKYISTYFVMTLAAVLDIRALAIAPIIVGYFVYMYIKDNDNKKKFTSNRAKIVFGLVATIVLAYLLTLPAAINQVKAGDAFFGFKVMVNEMTNTLYFTRDAFNLYGMVAMNGKYSQQSVNILNLIFLLVLEAYVISLYFKNRNKQELLLLASFTLAVIAVFTIKVTYTYLYLSLALALMYTMVSGDKRMFLVSGGIATLGFINYGQLMNQSGFVKLGQVTSAVMSFETTSPFYIVFSVAAVLLIGYYAYVTYSITNNTKIVDIKAMPQSLTATLKNFFMTKVEKKKDVE
;
A
#
# COMPACT_ATOMS: atom_id res chain seq x y z
N ASN A 1 -12.90 29.25 5.81
CA ASN A 1 -13.63 28.69 6.96
C ASN A 1 -12.67 28.40 8.11
N ALA A 2 -12.76 29.15 9.21
CA ALA A 2 -11.87 28.97 10.38
C ALA A 2 -11.93 27.52 10.94
N SER A 3 -13.09 26.87 10.91
CA SER A 3 -13.28 25.48 11.35
C SER A 3 -12.46 24.47 10.54
N GLY A 4 -12.33 24.65 9.22
CA GLY A 4 -11.53 23.77 8.38
C GLY A 4 -10.03 23.92 8.65
N ILE A 5 -9.55 25.14 8.88
CA ILE A 5 -8.14 25.40 9.23
C ILE A 5 -7.79 24.73 10.56
N THR A 6 -8.64 24.92 11.58
CA THR A 6 -8.44 24.31 12.89
C THR A 6 -8.41 22.79 12.80
N PHE A 7 -9.30 22.17 11.99
CA PHE A 7 -9.33 20.73 11.80
C PHE A 7 -8.03 20.19 11.15
N VAL A 8 -7.56 20.83 10.08
CA VAL A 8 -6.30 20.43 9.42
C VAL A 8 -5.10 20.59 10.34
N VAL A 9 -5.04 21.69 11.10
CA VAL A 9 -3.99 21.90 12.11
C VAL A 9 -4.02 20.79 13.17
N MET A 10 -5.21 20.45 13.69
CA MET A 10 -5.36 19.35 14.64
C MET A 10 -4.92 18.00 14.05
N LEU A 11 -5.31 17.67 12.82
CA LEU A 11 -4.88 16.46 12.14
C LEU A 11 -3.35 16.39 11.98
N THR A 12 -2.76 17.52 11.57
CA THR A 12 -1.30 17.62 11.39
C THR A 12 -0.56 17.44 12.72
N VAL A 13 -1.00 18.15 13.76
CA VAL A 13 -0.42 18.04 15.12
C VAL A 13 -0.56 16.63 15.66
N PHE A 14 -1.73 16.01 15.53
CA PHE A 14 -1.96 14.63 15.96
C PHE A 14 -1.10 13.64 15.18
N GLY A 15 -1.02 13.77 13.85
CA GLY A 15 -0.17 12.93 13.00
C GLY A 15 1.31 13.02 13.37
N VAL A 16 1.83 14.24 13.56
CA VAL A 16 3.22 14.48 13.98
C VAL A 16 3.49 13.94 15.39
N ALA A 17 2.56 14.14 16.34
CA ALA A 17 2.68 13.61 17.70
C ALA A 17 2.67 12.08 17.73
N ALA A 18 1.77 11.44 16.96
CA ALA A 18 1.72 9.98 16.82
C ALA A 18 3.01 9.42 16.19
N LEU A 19 3.56 10.10 15.20
CA LEU A 19 4.84 9.78 14.57
C LEU A 19 6.01 9.86 15.55
N ALA A 20 6.08 10.95 16.34
CA ALA A 20 7.09 11.13 17.37
C ALA A 20 7.03 10.03 18.44
N LEU A 21 5.80 9.70 18.88
CA LEU A 21 5.57 8.61 19.85
C LEU A 21 5.99 7.25 19.27
N ALA A 22 5.59 6.94 18.06
CA ALA A 22 5.97 5.73 17.36
C ALA A 22 7.50 5.63 17.20
N TYR A 23 8.15 6.74 16.81
CA TYR A 23 9.60 6.82 16.72
C TYR A 23 10.29 6.55 18.08
N ILE A 24 9.80 7.14 19.17
CA ILE A 24 10.33 6.92 20.53
C ILE A 24 10.19 5.45 20.93
N LEU A 25 9.03 4.84 20.67
CA LEU A 25 8.76 3.42 20.99
C LEU A 25 9.68 2.49 20.21
N VAL A 26 9.77 2.67 18.89
CA VAL A 26 10.64 1.88 18.02
C VAL A 26 12.09 2.03 18.44
N ARG A 27 12.55 3.26 18.65
CA ARG A 27 13.90 3.56 19.10
C ARG A 27 14.25 2.94 20.44
N ARG A 28 13.36 3.07 21.45
CA ARG A 28 13.55 2.41 22.77
C ARG A 28 13.70 0.90 22.62
N THR A 29 12.99 0.32 21.65
CA THR A 29 13.04 -1.13 21.41
C THR A 29 14.37 -1.54 20.77
N TYR A 30 14.88 -0.77 19.82
CA TYR A 30 16.19 -1.02 19.22
C TYR A 30 17.36 -0.75 20.19
N ALA A 31 17.23 0.26 21.07
CA ALA A 31 18.31 0.67 21.97
C ALA A 31 18.51 -0.29 23.17
N ARG A 32 17.50 -1.04 23.58
CA ARG A 32 17.59 -1.95 24.72
C ARG A 32 18.16 -3.29 24.30
N LYS A 33 19.49 -3.45 24.33
CA LYS A 33 20.16 -4.75 24.09
C LYS A 33 19.65 -5.88 24.97
N ASP A 34 19.33 -5.57 26.25
CA ASP A 34 18.93 -6.57 27.24
C ASP A 34 17.40 -6.76 27.36
N ALA A 35 16.62 -5.90 26.73
CA ALA A 35 15.17 -5.97 26.78
C ALA A 35 14.54 -6.73 25.60
N PHE A 36 15.34 -7.39 24.79
CA PHE A 36 14.86 -8.46 23.94
C PHE A 36 14.67 -9.72 24.82
N VAL A 37 13.78 -9.60 25.79
CA VAL A 37 13.07 -10.78 26.25
C VAL A 37 12.34 -11.24 25.02
N ASP A 38 12.86 -12.28 24.46
CA ASP A 38 12.31 -12.99 23.34
C ASP A 38 10.89 -13.39 23.72
N PHE A 39 9.90 -12.63 23.27
CA PHE A 39 8.53 -13.08 23.29
C PHE A 39 8.46 -14.29 22.37
N GLY A 40 8.95 -15.47 22.88
CA GLY A 40 8.87 -16.75 22.22
C GLY A 40 9.94 -17.06 21.17
N THR A 41 11.23 -16.73 21.39
CA THR A 41 12.32 -17.44 20.74
C THR A 41 12.59 -18.80 21.36
N THR A 42 11.94 -19.14 22.45
CA THR A 42 11.78 -20.55 22.70
C THR A 42 10.97 -21.08 21.51
N SER A 43 11.73 -21.43 20.47
CA SER A 43 11.30 -22.38 19.46
C SER A 43 10.27 -23.30 20.10
N VAL A 44 9.16 -23.40 19.45
CA VAL A 44 8.26 -24.52 19.61
C VAL A 44 9.14 -25.74 19.88
N TYR A 45 9.13 -26.25 21.08
CA TYR A 45 9.86 -27.41 21.50
C TYR A 45 11.40 -27.37 21.35
N ASP A 46 12.09 -26.65 22.19
CA ASP A 46 13.33 -27.20 22.70
C ASP A 46 12.97 -28.26 23.73
N LYS A 47 12.94 -29.50 23.34
CA LYS A 47 12.69 -30.67 24.23
C LYS A 47 13.69 -30.77 25.38
N LYS A 48 14.76 -29.98 25.38
CA LYS A 48 15.82 -29.94 26.39
C LYS A 48 15.62 -28.87 27.46
N ALA A 49 14.87 -27.78 27.18
CA ALA A 49 14.55 -26.78 28.18
C ALA A 49 13.09 -26.98 28.64
N LYS A 50 12.89 -27.62 29.78
CA LYS A 50 11.59 -27.73 30.46
C LYS A 50 11.08 -26.39 31.01
N THR A 51 11.17 -25.32 30.23
CA THR A 51 10.62 -24.02 30.57
C THR A 51 9.23 -23.90 29.95
N THR A 52 8.21 -23.95 30.81
CA THR A 52 6.82 -23.67 30.45
C THR A 52 6.73 -22.23 29.96
N VAL A 53 6.68 -22.07 28.63
CA VAL A 53 6.39 -20.76 28.00
C VAL A 53 4.99 -20.37 28.45
N LYS A 54 4.87 -19.22 29.10
CA LYS A 54 3.57 -18.71 29.56
C LYS A 54 2.71 -18.47 28.30
N TRP A 55 1.44 -18.87 28.33
CA TRP A 55 0.52 -18.83 27.19
C TRP A 55 0.45 -17.46 26.48
N TYR A 56 0.57 -16.35 27.24
CA TYR A 56 0.58 -14.98 26.70
C TYR A 56 1.89 -14.60 25.98
N GLN A 57 2.94 -15.42 26.08
CA GLN A 57 4.20 -15.27 25.35
C GLN A 57 4.20 -16.05 24.04
N ASN A 58 3.13 -16.80 23.77
CA ASN A 58 2.99 -17.54 22.52
C ASN A 58 2.78 -16.57 21.35
N ASN A 59 3.55 -16.76 20.30
CA ASN A 59 3.48 -15.93 19.08
C ASN A 59 2.09 -15.90 18.46
N TRP A 60 1.38 -17.01 18.45
CA TRP A 60 0.03 -17.08 17.95
C TRP A 60 -0.94 -16.24 18.80
N PHE A 61 -0.79 -16.27 20.10
CA PHE A 61 -1.61 -15.44 20.98
C PHE A 61 -1.36 -13.95 20.71
N ILE A 62 -0.08 -13.54 20.59
CA ILE A 62 0.28 -12.14 20.29
C ILE A 62 -0.32 -11.72 18.95
N LEU A 63 -0.17 -12.55 17.90
CA LEU A 63 -0.75 -12.26 16.59
C LEU A 63 -2.28 -12.13 16.66
N VAL A 64 -2.96 -13.06 17.32
CA VAL A 64 -4.42 -13.00 17.49
C VAL A 64 -4.85 -11.74 18.22
N MET A 65 -4.15 -11.32 19.26
CA MET A 65 -4.46 -10.08 20.00
C MET A 65 -4.25 -8.83 19.15
N ILE A 66 -3.19 -8.78 18.33
CA ILE A 66 -2.97 -7.67 17.37
C ILE A 66 -4.10 -7.65 16.33
N LEU A 67 -4.43 -8.80 15.75
CA LEU A 67 -5.49 -8.90 14.75
C LEU A 67 -6.87 -8.54 15.35
N LEU A 68 -7.14 -8.97 16.56
CA LEU A 68 -8.39 -8.62 17.25
C LEU A 68 -8.49 -7.10 17.51
N GLY A 69 -7.43 -6.48 18.03
CA GLY A 69 -7.37 -5.04 18.23
C GLY A 69 -7.51 -4.27 16.91
N ALA A 70 -6.79 -4.70 15.88
CA ALA A 70 -6.87 -4.13 14.54
C ALA A 70 -8.27 -4.28 13.91
N PHE A 71 -8.92 -5.42 14.11
CA PHE A 71 -10.27 -5.68 13.62
C PHE A 71 -11.30 -4.83 14.35
N LEU A 72 -11.26 -4.78 15.69
CA LEU A 72 -12.22 -4.00 16.48
C LEU A 72 -12.16 -2.51 16.16
N THR A 73 -10.97 -1.96 15.97
CA THR A 73 -10.82 -0.55 15.57
C THR A 73 -11.42 -0.27 14.20
N ARG A 74 -11.18 -1.15 13.21
CA ARG A 74 -11.79 -1.03 11.86
C ARG A 74 -13.29 -1.25 11.87
N LEU A 75 -13.77 -2.19 12.68
CA LEU A 75 -15.19 -2.46 12.84
C LEU A 75 -15.93 -1.24 13.41
N ALA A 76 -15.34 -0.52 14.35
CA ALA A 76 -15.90 0.71 14.88
C ALA A 76 -16.12 1.76 13.77
N PHE A 77 -15.14 2.00 12.90
CA PHE A 77 -15.29 2.90 11.75
C PHE A 77 -16.28 2.38 10.72
N LEU A 78 -16.24 1.08 10.44
CA LEU A 78 -17.10 0.42 9.46
C LEU A 78 -18.59 0.54 9.84
N LEU A 79 -18.90 0.42 11.13
CA LEU A 79 -20.28 0.52 11.63
C LEU A 79 -20.73 1.98 11.87
N SER A 80 -19.83 2.91 12.12
CA SER A 80 -20.15 4.30 12.41
C SER A 80 -20.30 5.19 11.18
N MET A 81 -19.76 4.78 10.02
CA MET A 81 -19.71 5.60 8.81
C MET A 81 -20.28 4.86 7.60
N TYR A 82 -20.93 5.59 6.69
CA TYR A 82 -21.39 5.02 5.41
C TYR A 82 -20.25 4.72 4.43
N GLY A 83 -19.10 5.35 4.61
CA GLY A 83 -17.98 5.33 3.68
C GLY A 83 -17.89 6.62 2.84
N MET A 84 -17.02 6.63 1.85
CA MET A 84 -16.83 7.82 1.02
C MET A 84 -17.90 7.92 -0.06
N GLY A 85 -18.89 8.70 0.18
CA GLY A 85 -19.96 9.31 -0.60
C GLY A 85 -20.30 8.73 -1.99
N GLY A 86 -20.13 9.53 -3.04
CA GLY A 86 -20.58 9.21 -4.39
C GLY A 86 -19.94 7.96 -5.01
N ASP A 87 -18.68 7.70 -4.74
CA ASP A 87 -17.98 6.52 -5.25
C ASP A 87 -18.58 5.23 -4.64
N MET A 88 -18.92 5.26 -3.34
CA MET A 88 -19.56 4.13 -2.65
C MET A 88 -20.90 3.79 -3.26
N THR A 89 -21.76 4.78 -3.47
CA THR A 89 -23.09 4.60 -4.06
C THR A 89 -22.98 4.06 -5.50
N SER A 90 -22.06 4.57 -6.29
CA SER A 90 -21.82 4.13 -7.66
C SER A 90 -21.39 2.66 -7.73
N VAL A 91 -20.45 2.26 -6.87
CA VAL A 91 -19.96 0.87 -6.79
C VAL A 91 -21.08 -0.09 -6.35
N ILE A 92 -21.87 0.29 -5.34
CA ILE A 92 -23.00 -0.52 -4.86
C ILE A 92 -24.07 -0.65 -5.94
N THR A 93 -24.42 0.44 -6.62
CA THR A 93 -25.40 0.43 -7.71
C THR A 93 -24.95 -0.47 -8.85
N LEU A 94 -23.67 -0.40 -9.24
CA LEU A 94 -23.07 -1.28 -10.22
C LEU A 94 -23.20 -2.77 -9.81
N ALA A 95 -22.81 -3.09 -8.57
CA ALA A 95 -22.86 -4.46 -8.05
C ALA A 95 -24.29 -5.01 -8.05
N LYS A 96 -25.27 -4.26 -7.51
CA LYS A 96 -26.66 -4.71 -7.35
C LYS A 96 -27.43 -4.75 -8.67
N ASN A 97 -27.35 -3.68 -9.45
CA ASN A 97 -28.24 -3.51 -10.60
C ASN A 97 -27.69 -4.14 -11.88
N THR A 98 -26.36 -4.11 -12.07
CA THR A 98 -25.75 -4.58 -13.31
C THR A 98 -25.21 -6.00 -13.16
N LEU A 99 -24.45 -6.28 -12.10
CA LEU A 99 -23.73 -7.54 -11.96
C LEU A 99 -24.53 -8.67 -11.31
N ALA A 100 -25.54 -8.36 -10.48
CA ALA A 100 -26.45 -9.35 -9.91
C ALA A 100 -27.59 -9.78 -10.88
N ALA A 101 -27.71 -9.14 -12.04
CA ALA A 101 -28.67 -9.54 -13.06
C ALA A 101 -28.28 -10.87 -13.72
N LYS A 102 -29.25 -11.54 -14.33
CA LYS A 102 -29.00 -12.77 -15.13
C LYS A 102 -27.96 -12.47 -16.22
N ASN A 103 -26.88 -13.24 -16.23
CA ASN A 103 -25.71 -13.06 -17.12
C ASN A 103 -24.98 -11.70 -16.95
N GLY A 104 -25.12 -11.01 -15.81
CA GLY A 104 -24.57 -9.68 -15.59
C GLY A 104 -23.06 -9.58 -15.83
N LEU A 105 -22.27 -10.50 -15.25
CA LEU A 105 -20.83 -10.55 -15.47
C LEU A 105 -20.47 -10.80 -16.94
N PHE A 106 -21.08 -11.78 -17.59
CA PHE A 106 -20.78 -12.18 -18.97
C PHE A 106 -21.20 -11.13 -20.01
N ASN A 107 -22.20 -10.30 -19.68
CA ASN A 107 -22.67 -9.21 -20.56
C ASN A 107 -22.15 -7.85 -20.15
N TYR A 108 -21.30 -7.76 -19.14
CA TYR A 108 -20.91 -6.48 -18.54
C TYR A 108 -20.29 -5.54 -19.57
N TYR A 109 -19.24 -5.96 -20.26
CA TYR A 109 -18.58 -5.11 -21.24
C TYR A 109 -19.34 -4.95 -22.55
N ALA A 110 -20.28 -5.83 -22.87
CA ALA A 110 -21.18 -5.63 -24.00
C ALA A 110 -22.11 -4.42 -23.79
N ASN A 111 -22.54 -4.23 -22.53
CA ASN A 111 -23.45 -3.13 -22.16
C ASN A 111 -22.70 -1.89 -21.66
N ASN A 112 -21.43 -2.03 -21.27
CA ASN A 112 -20.60 -0.99 -20.64
C ASN A 112 -19.20 -0.98 -21.27
N ALA A 113 -19.12 -0.80 -22.61
CA ALA A 113 -17.84 -0.85 -23.34
C ALA A 113 -16.81 0.19 -22.90
N SER A 114 -17.27 1.30 -22.30
CA SER A 114 -16.41 2.35 -21.74
C SER A 114 -16.13 2.21 -20.23
N SER A 115 -16.48 1.06 -19.64
CA SER A 115 -16.29 0.86 -18.19
C SER A 115 -14.82 0.80 -17.81
N ALA A 116 -14.51 1.47 -16.71
CA ALA A 116 -13.17 1.57 -16.15
C ALA A 116 -12.84 0.44 -15.14
N TYR A 117 -13.72 -0.55 -14.93
CA TYR A 117 -13.47 -1.59 -13.93
C TYR A 117 -12.70 -2.76 -14.53
N ALA A 118 -11.58 -3.12 -13.87
CA ALA A 118 -10.79 -4.29 -14.21
C ALA A 118 -11.61 -5.59 -14.04
N PRO A 119 -11.36 -6.62 -14.86
CA PRO A 119 -12.09 -7.90 -14.78
C PRO A 119 -12.08 -8.55 -13.40
N GLY A 120 -10.96 -8.46 -12.66
CA GLY A 120 -10.85 -9.00 -11.31
C GLY A 120 -11.75 -8.31 -10.29
N ALA A 121 -11.88 -7.00 -10.37
CA ALA A 121 -12.79 -6.24 -9.53
C ALA A 121 -14.25 -6.65 -9.76
N LEU A 122 -14.62 -6.95 -11.02
CA LEU A 122 -15.97 -7.39 -11.36
C LEU A 122 -16.35 -8.71 -10.70
N TYR A 123 -15.41 -9.64 -10.47
CA TYR A 123 -15.70 -10.87 -9.72
C TYR A 123 -16.12 -10.56 -8.28
N ILE A 124 -15.37 -9.68 -7.59
CA ILE A 124 -15.70 -9.30 -6.22
C ILE A 124 -17.05 -8.58 -6.19
N LEU A 125 -17.27 -7.65 -7.11
CA LEU A 125 -18.52 -6.91 -7.21
C LEU A 125 -19.73 -7.80 -7.59
N THR A 126 -19.52 -8.83 -8.40
CA THR A 126 -20.56 -9.82 -8.73
C THR A 126 -20.99 -10.60 -7.48
N ILE A 127 -20.01 -11.11 -6.72
CA ILE A 127 -20.27 -11.81 -5.45
C ILE A 127 -21.00 -10.88 -4.47
N LEU A 128 -20.52 -9.64 -4.36
CA LEU A 128 -21.17 -8.61 -3.52
C LEU A 128 -22.60 -8.35 -3.96
N GLY A 129 -22.85 -8.19 -5.26
CA GLY A 129 -24.19 -7.94 -5.81
C GLY A 129 -25.18 -9.07 -5.46
N TYR A 130 -24.77 -10.33 -5.61
CA TYR A 130 -25.59 -11.48 -5.22
C TYR A 130 -25.80 -11.55 -3.70
N ALA A 131 -24.75 -11.37 -2.90
CA ALA A 131 -24.83 -11.42 -1.44
C ALA A 131 -25.70 -10.29 -0.87
N SER A 132 -25.74 -9.15 -1.52
CA SER A 132 -26.45 -7.95 -1.07
C SER A 132 -27.79 -7.70 -1.74
N LYS A 133 -28.31 -8.65 -2.53
CA LYS A 133 -29.52 -8.47 -3.34
C LYS A 133 -30.70 -7.90 -2.54
N ASN A 134 -30.91 -8.41 -1.32
CA ASN A 134 -32.02 -8.04 -0.43
C ASN A 134 -31.58 -7.07 0.69
N LEU A 135 -30.35 -6.58 0.65
CA LEU A 135 -29.83 -5.65 1.66
C LEU A 135 -30.06 -4.21 1.22
N ASP A 136 -30.20 -3.32 2.18
CA ASP A 136 -30.20 -1.86 1.94
C ASP A 136 -28.81 -1.35 1.51
N LEU A 137 -28.72 -0.08 1.13
CA LEU A 137 -27.46 0.54 0.70
C LEU A 137 -26.42 0.55 1.82
N MET A 138 -26.85 0.76 3.05
CA MET A 138 -25.96 0.82 4.21
C MET A 138 -25.32 -0.55 4.47
N SER A 139 -26.12 -1.59 4.58
CA SER A 139 -25.65 -2.97 4.80
C SER A 139 -24.73 -3.44 3.67
N THR A 140 -25.05 -3.09 2.43
CA THR A 140 -24.20 -3.39 1.26
C THR A 140 -22.86 -2.64 1.33
N SER A 141 -22.86 -1.38 1.77
CA SER A 141 -21.64 -0.58 2.01
C SER A 141 -20.75 -1.24 3.08
N ILE A 142 -21.35 -1.72 4.16
CA ILE A 142 -20.63 -2.45 5.21
C ILE A 142 -19.99 -3.72 4.63
N LEU A 143 -20.72 -4.50 3.85
CA LEU A 143 -20.22 -5.74 3.25
C LEU A 143 -19.06 -5.50 2.28
N LEU A 144 -19.14 -4.46 1.44
CA LEU A 144 -18.06 -4.07 0.52
C LEU A 144 -16.78 -3.70 1.28
N ARG A 145 -16.88 -2.85 2.29
CA ARG A 145 -15.74 -2.41 3.09
C ARG A 145 -15.18 -3.53 3.97
N PHE A 146 -16.01 -4.48 4.38
CA PHE A 146 -15.58 -5.64 5.15
C PHE A 146 -14.56 -6.50 4.40
N ILE A 147 -14.66 -6.59 3.07
CA ILE A 147 -13.66 -7.26 2.23
C ILE A 147 -12.29 -6.57 2.38
N ASN A 148 -12.26 -5.23 2.36
CA ASN A 148 -11.04 -4.46 2.56
C ASN A 148 -10.46 -4.64 3.98
N VAL A 149 -11.33 -4.70 4.98
CA VAL A 149 -10.90 -4.95 6.38
C VAL A 149 -10.24 -6.33 6.50
N ILE A 150 -10.81 -7.39 5.92
CA ILE A 150 -10.20 -8.72 5.93
C ILE A 150 -8.84 -8.71 5.22
N ALA A 151 -8.75 -8.07 4.06
CA ALA A 151 -7.50 -7.96 3.32
C ALA A 151 -6.43 -7.21 4.13
N ASP A 152 -6.81 -6.15 4.81
CA ASP A 152 -5.89 -5.38 5.64
C ASP A 152 -5.45 -6.14 6.90
N MET A 153 -6.32 -6.98 7.47
CA MET A 153 -5.90 -7.95 8.51
C MET A 153 -4.86 -8.94 7.98
N ALA A 154 -4.98 -9.37 6.72
CA ALA A 154 -3.95 -10.21 6.09
C ALA A 154 -2.62 -9.45 5.95
N VAL A 155 -2.63 -8.15 5.64
CA VAL A 155 -1.42 -7.31 5.63
C VAL A 155 -0.77 -7.26 7.01
N VAL A 156 -1.53 -7.01 8.08
CA VAL A 156 -1.04 -7.03 9.48
C VAL A 156 -0.36 -8.37 9.79
N ALA A 157 -1.03 -9.49 9.44
CA ALA A 157 -0.48 -10.82 9.67
C ALA A 157 0.81 -11.05 8.86
N MET A 158 0.88 -10.61 7.61
CA MET A 158 2.08 -10.72 6.77
C MET A 158 3.24 -9.90 7.32
N ILE A 159 3.00 -8.67 7.79
CA ILE A 159 4.03 -7.85 8.46
C ILE A 159 4.58 -8.57 9.69
N PHE A 160 3.70 -9.13 10.53
CA PHE A 160 4.12 -9.89 11.71
C PHE A 160 4.93 -11.14 11.36
N CYS A 161 4.41 -11.98 10.46
CA CYS A 161 5.07 -13.24 10.08
C CYS A 161 6.42 -13.00 9.40
N TYR A 162 6.48 -12.02 8.51
CA TYR A 162 7.72 -11.63 7.83
C TYR A 162 8.73 -11.04 8.82
N GLY A 163 8.29 -10.11 9.66
CA GLY A 163 9.16 -9.51 10.69
C GLY A 163 9.69 -10.52 11.68
N LYS A 164 8.84 -11.44 12.15
CA LYS A 164 9.27 -12.54 13.03
C LYS A 164 10.43 -13.34 12.43
N LYS A 165 10.38 -13.62 11.14
CA LYS A 165 11.40 -14.40 10.44
C LYS A 165 12.74 -13.68 10.32
N TYR A 166 12.74 -12.34 10.13
CA TYR A 166 13.95 -11.59 9.79
C TYR A 166 14.50 -10.71 10.93
N VAL A 167 13.66 -10.24 11.83
CA VAL A 167 14.06 -9.27 12.89
C VAL A 167 13.63 -9.68 14.31
N GLY A 168 12.91 -10.81 14.44
CA GLY A 168 12.44 -11.33 15.72
C GLY A 168 11.07 -10.83 16.14
N ASN A 169 10.49 -11.52 17.15
CA ASN A 169 9.09 -11.34 17.53
C ASN A 169 8.75 -9.94 18.03
N LYS A 170 9.63 -9.31 18.81
CA LYS A 170 9.34 -8.03 19.45
C LYS A 170 9.18 -6.89 18.43
N LEU A 171 10.12 -6.79 17.48
CA LEU A 171 10.02 -5.80 16.42
C LEU A 171 8.86 -6.10 15.48
N ALA A 172 8.65 -7.37 15.14
CA ALA A 172 7.50 -7.79 14.34
C ALA A 172 6.17 -7.36 14.99
N THR A 173 6.03 -7.58 16.32
CA THR A 173 4.84 -7.16 17.10
C THR A 173 4.64 -5.64 17.03
N ILE A 174 5.71 -4.86 17.22
CA ILE A 174 5.63 -3.40 17.23
C ILE A 174 5.23 -2.88 15.83
N TYR A 175 5.87 -3.36 14.76
CA TYR A 175 5.56 -2.87 13.41
C TYR A 175 4.19 -3.33 12.91
N ALA A 176 3.78 -4.56 13.23
CA ALA A 176 2.43 -5.02 12.95
C ALA A 176 1.37 -4.21 13.71
N GLY A 177 1.63 -3.93 15.00
CA GLY A 177 0.78 -3.06 15.83
C GLY A 177 0.75 -1.61 15.34
N LEU A 178 1.90 -1.06 14.94
CA LEU A 178 1.97 0.28 14.34
C LEU A 178 1.11 0.35 13.07
N TYR A 179 1.30 -0.57 12.12
CA TYR A 179 0.51 -0.58 10.90
C TYR A 179 -0.99 -0.77 11.21
N ALA A 180 -1.31 -1.67 12.14
CA ALA A 180 -2.69 -1.94 12.55
C ALA A 180 -3.42 -0.70 13.08
N LEU A 181 -2.70 0.19 13.76
CA LEU A 181 -3.25 1.40 14.41
C LEU A 181 -2.96 2.70 13.64
N LEU A 182 -2.22 2.64 12.51
CA LEU A 182 -1.98 3.84 11.70
C LEU A 182 -3.30 4.39 11.16
N PRO A 183 -3.62 5.67 11.43
CA PRO A 183 -4.88 6.26 11.00
C PRO A 183 -5.10 6.19 9.48
N PHE A 184 -4.03 6.33 8.69
CA PHE A 184 -4.13 6.20 7.23
C PHE A 184 -4.56 4.79 6.79
N ALA A 185 -4.00 3.74 7.39
CA ALA A 185 -4.40 2.36 7.10
C ALA A 185 -5.83 2.06 7.57
N LEU A 186 -6.20 2.57 8.76
CA LEU A 186 -7.56 2.45 9.31
C LEU A 186 -8.59 3.07 8.38
N LEU A 187 -8.38 4.32 7.95
CA LEU A 187 -9.32 5.03 7.08
C LEU A 187 -9.39 4.40 5.70
N SER A 188 -8.25 4.05 5.09
CA SER A 188 -8.23 3.44 3.77
C SER A 188 -9.00 2.13 3.73
N SER A 189 -8.81 1.24 4.70
CA SER A 189 -9.49 -0.06 4.72
C SER A 189 -10.94 0.00 5.17
N SER A 190 -11.32 0.97 6.03
CA SER A 190 -12.65 1.00 6.64
C SER A 190 -13.65 1.90 5.93
N ILE A 191 -13.19 2.87 5.12
CA ILE A 191 -14.04 3.92 4.54
C ILE A 191 -14.03 3.88 3.02
N SER A 192 -12.95 3.41 2.39
CA SER A 192 -12.81 3.40 0.93
C SER A 192 -13.76 2.39 0.26
N ALA A 193 -14.32 2.79 -0.88
CA ALA A 193 -15.11 1.94 -1.77
C ALA A 193 -14.26 1.11 -2.74
N THR A 194 -12.94 1.33 -2.73
CA THR A 194 -11.98 0.75 -3.65
C THR A 194 -11.28 -0.47 -3.03
N PHE A 195 -10.59 -1.26 -3.83
CA PHE A 195 -9.96 -2.53 -3.40
C PHE A 195 -8.46 -2.40 -3.11
N GLU A 196 -7.98 -1.20 -2.71
CA GLU A 196 -6.55 -0.99 -2.43
C GLU A 196 -6.00 -1.91 -1.36
N SER A 197 -6.78 -2.22 -0.32
CA SER A 197 -6.34 -3.15 0.74
C SER A 197 -6.16 -4.57 0.20
N VAL A 198 -7.02 -5.01 -0.72
CA VAL A 198 -6.88 -6.31 -1.39
C VAL A 198 -5.66 -6.28 -2.31
N LEU A 199 -5.50 -5.21 -3.07
CA LEU A 199 -4.38 -5.04 -3.99
C LEU A 199 -3.04 -5.09 -3.27
N ILE A 200 -2.86 -4.29 -2.20
CA ILE A 200 -1.59 -4.28 -1.46
C ILE A 200 -1.33 -5.61 -0.74
N ALA A 201 -2.35 -6.30 -0.26
CA ALA A 201 -2.19 -7.63 0.31
C ALA A 201 -1.64 -8.63 -0.72
N LEU A 202 -2.14 -8.61 -1.95
CA LEU A 202 -1.64 -9.45 -3.05
C LEU A 202 -0.21 -9.04 -3.47
N ILE A 203 0.08 -7.76 -3.55
CA ILE A 203 1.43 -7.25 -3.85
C ILE A 203 2.43 -7.73 -2.79
N ILE A 204 2.14 -7.53 -1.50
CA ILE A 204 3.01 -7.97 -0.40
C ILE A 204 3.20 -9.49 -0.43
N ALA A 205 2.12 -10.24 -0.61
CA ALA A 205 2.19 -11.69 -0.70
C ALA A 205 3.09 -12.14 -1.86
N SER A 206 2.97 -11.53 -3.05
CA SER A 206 3.81 -11.86 -4.21
C SER A 206 5.29 -11.57 -3.93
N LEU A 207 5.62 -10.43 -3.32
CA LEU A 207 7.00 -10.07 -2.97
C LEU A 207 7.59 -10.99 -1.89
N ILE A 208 6.82 -11.36 -0.87
CA ILE A 208 7.28 -12.33 0.14
C ILE A 208 7.54 -13.70 -0.50
N LEU A 209 6.64 -14.18 -1.34
CA LEU A 209 6.80 -15.45 -2.05
C LEU A 209 8.05 -15.43 -2.97
N MET A 210 8.31 -14.31 -3.63
CA MET A 210 9.48 -14.10 -4.46
C MET A 210 10.78 -14.14 -3.62
N ILE A 211 10.82 -13.41 -2.51
CA ILE A 211 11.96 -13.41 -1.57
C ILE A 211 12.23 -14.83 -1.03
N GLU A 212 11.18 -15.63 -0.85
CA GLU A 212 11.25 -17.03 -0.44
C GLU A 212 11.52 -18.03 -1.58
N LYS A 213 11.74 -17.53 -2.79
CA LYS A 213 12.03 -18.33 -4.00
C LYS A 213 10.88 -19.27 -4.41
N LYS A 214 9.64 -18.93 -4.07
CA LYS A 214 8.42 -19.65 -4.49
C LYS A 214 7.90 -19.07 -5.81
N TYR A 215 8.66 -19.21 -6.88
CA TYR A 215 8.45 -18.49 -8.14
C TYR A 215 7.07 -18.70 -8.77
N ILE A 216 6.58 -19.94 -8.85
CA ILE A 216 5.24 -20.25 -9.44
C ILE A 216 4.14 -19.53 -8.65
N SER A 217 4.20 -19.61 -7.32
CA SER A 217 3.21 -18.94 -6.46
C SER A 217 3.29 -17.41 -6.59
N THR A 218 4.50 -16.86 -6.77
CA THR A 218 4.70 -15.42 -7.02
C THR A 218 3.96 -15.00 -8.28
N TYR A 219 4.15 -15.71 -9.38
CA TYR A 219 3.47 -15.43 -10.65
C TYR A 219 1.95 -15.51 -10.50
N PHE A 220 1.44 -16.56 -9.85
CA PHE A 220 0.02 -16.74 -9.63
C PHE A 220 -0.59 -15.55 -8.86
N VAL A 221 -0.02 -15.19 -7.72
CA VAL A 221 -0.53 -14.11 -6.87
C VAL A 221 -0.40 -12.76 -7.57
N MET A 222 0.71 -12.53 -8.30
CA MET A 222 0.90 -11.30 -9.07
C MET A 222 -0.10 -11.18 -10.22
N THR A 223 -0.45 -12.28 -10.87
CA THR A 223 -1.49 -12.31 -11.90
C THR A 223 -2.86 -11.93 -11.31
N LEU A 224 -3.21 -12.47 -10.14
CA LEU A 224 -4.43 -12.07 -9.45
C LEU A 224 -4.44 -10.57 -9.12
N ALA A 225 -3.31 -10.04 -8.63
CA ALA A 225 -3.18 -8.61 -8.34
C ALA A 225 -3.36 -7.76 -9.62
N ALA A 226 -2.72 -8.14 -10.73
CA ALA A 226 -2.80 -7.39 -11.99
C ALA A 226 -4.18 -7.45 -12.65
N VAL A 227 -4.90 -8.57 -12.55
CA VAL A 227 -6.27 -8.71 -13.06
C VAL A 227 -7.27 -7.97 -12.16
N LEU A 228 -6.98 -7.86 -10.85
CA LEU A 228 -7.79 -7.06 -9.93
C LEU A 228 -7.63 -5.55 -10.23
N ASP A 229 -6.40 -5.12 -10.43
CA ASP A 229 -6.08 -3.72 -10.68
C ASP A 229 -4.72 -3.64 -11.39
N ILE A 230 -4.71 -2.98 -12.53
CA ILE A 230 -3.51 -2.86 -13.38
C ILE A 230 -2.35 -2.13 -12.68
N ARG A 231 -2.61 -1.33 -11.65
CA ARG A 231 -1.59 -0.67 -10.82
C ARG A 231 -0.57 -1.67 -10.22
N ALA A 232 -0.96 -2.92 -10.03
CA ALA A 232 -0.03 -3.97 -9.64
C ALA A 232 1.13 -4.14 -10.62
N LEU A 233 0.93 -3.88 -11.91
CA LEU A 233 2.00 -3.98 -12.91
C LEU A 233 3.13 -2.96 -12.71
N ALA A 234 2.92 -1.93 -11.90
CA ALA A 234 3.97 -0.99 -11.51
C ALA A 234 5.18 -1.65 -10.82
N ILE A 235 4.98 -2.80 -10.19
CA ILE A 235 6.10 -3.56 -9.59
C ILE A 235 6.57 -4.74 -10.46
N ALA A 236 5.92 -5.00 -11.59
CA ALA A 236 6.28 -6.12 -12.46
C ALA A 236 7.71 -6.02 -13.00
N PRO A 237 8.22 -4.85 -13.43
CA PRO A 237 9.61 -4.72 -13.87
C PRO A 237 10.64 -5.10 -12.80
N ILE A 238 10.38 -4.80 -11.53
CA ILE A 238 11.23 -5.20 -10.41
C ILE A 238 11.24 -6.73 -10.25
N ILE A 239 10.06 -7.34 -10.35
CA ILE A 239 9.90 -8.80 -10.28
C ILE A 239 10.62 -9.46 -11.43
N VAL A 240 10.46 -8.94 -12.64
CA VAL A 240 11.16 -9.43 -13.85
C VAL A 240 12.68 -9.29 -13.71
N GLY A 241 13.15 -8.12 -13.25
CA GLY A 241 14.57 -7.87 -12.98
C GLY A 241 15.17 -8.89 -12.00
N TYR A 242 14.44 -9.18 -10.91
CA TYR A 242 14.82 -10.22 -9.95
C TYR A 242 14.87 -11.61 -10.59
N PHE A 243 13.88 -11.97 -11.39
CA PHE A 243 13.83 -13.27 -12.06
C PHE A 243 14.94 -13.42 -13.10
N VAL A 244 15.23 -12.38 -13.87
CA VAL A 244 16.37 -12.37 -14.81
C VAL A 244 17.68 -12.59 -14.06
N TYR A 245 17.88 -11.87 -12.94
CA TYR A 245 19.05 -12.07 -12.09
C TYR A 245 19.15 -13.51 -11.57
N MET A 246 18.05 -14.07 -11.05
CA MET A 246 18.05 -15.45 -10.55
C MET A 246 18.24 -16.48 -11.66
N TYR A 247 17.71 -16.23 -12.86
CA TYR A 247 17.90 -17.08 -14.03
C TYR A 247 19.38 -17.14 -14.46
N ILE A 248 20.05 -16.00 -14.45
CA ILE A 248 21.48 -15.92 -14.81
C ILE A 248 22.36 -16.57 -13.73
N LYS A 249 22.05 -16.29 -12.44
CA LYS A 249 22.86 -16.74 -11.30
C LYS A 249 22.73 -18.23 -11.02
N ASP A 250 21.57 -18.82 -11.29
CA ASP A 250 21.26 -20.20 -10.90
C ASP A 250 21.89 -21.18 -11.90
N ASN A 251 23.07 -21.70 -11.52
CA ASN A 251 23.80 -22.72 -12.28
C ASN A 251 23.43 -24.13 -11.79
N ASP A 252 22.16 -24.36 -11.46
CA ASP A 252 21.68 -25.57 -10.83
C ASP A 252 21.73 -26.75 -11.80
N ASN A 253 22.64 -27.73 -11.53
CA ASN A 253 22.80 -29.01 -12.27
C ASN A 253 21.61 -29.99 -12.06
N LYS A 254 20.49 -29.52 -11.51
CA LYS A 254 19.31 -30.33 -11.26
C LYS A 254 18.51 -30.64 -12.52
N LYS A 255 17.72 -31.71 -12.46
CA LYS A 255 16.86 -32.18 -13.55
C LYS A 255 16.08 -31.01 -14.19
N LYS A 256 16.05 -30.95 -15.52
CA LYS A 256 15.53 -29.82 -16.33
C LYS A 256 14.20 -29.19 -15.86
N PHE A 257 13.25 -30.00 -15.41
CA PHE A 257 11.91 -29.50 -14.99
C PHE A 257 11.83 -29.02 -13.53
N THR A 258 12.78 -29.40 -12.68
CA THR A 258 12.80 -28.97 -11.26
C THR A 258 13.73 -27.79 -11.02
N SER A 259 14.45 -27.34 -12.04
CA SER A 259 15.35 -26.21 -11.95
C SER A 259 14.57 -24.90 -11.73
N ASN A 260 15.18 -23.95 -11.05
CA ASN A 260 14.58 -22.62 -10.85
C ASN A 260 14.37 -21.91 -12.19
N ARG A 261 15.25 -22.13 -13.17
CA ARG A 261 15.10 -21.60 -14.54
C ARG A 261 13.81 -22.07 -15.21
N ALA A 262 13.52 -23.37 -15.12
CA ALA A 262 12.27 -23.92 -15.67
C ALA A 262 11.04 -23.34 -14.97
N LYS A 263 11.07 -23.18 -13.64
CA LYS A 263 9.97 -22.58 -12.87
C LYS A 263 9.74 -21.12 -13.24
N ILE A 264 10.80 -20.34 -13.50
CA ILE A 264 10.70 -18.94 -13.93
C ILE A 264 10.04 -18.86 -15.31
N VAL A 265 10.53 -19.64 -16.29
CA VAL A 265 9.98 -19.64 -17.66
C VAL A 265 8.54 -20.15 -17.68
N PHE A 266 8.28 -21.27 -17.02
CA PHE A 266 6.93 -21.84 -16.93
C PHE A 266 5.96 -20.88 -16.24
N GLY A 267 6.40 -20.24 -15.15
CA GLY A 267 5.60 -19.24 -14.45
C GLY A 267 5.21 -18.05 -15.34
N LEU A 268 6.13 -17.56 -16.17
CA LEU A 268 5.83 -16.46 -17.10
C LEU A 268 4.76 -16.85 -18.12
N VAL A 269 4.89 -18.03 -18.75
CA VAL A 269 3.87 -18.53 -19.69
C VAL A 269 2.52 -18.74 -18.99
N ALA A 270 2.55 -19.37 -17.82
CA ALA A 270 1.35 -19.61 -17.00
C ALA A 270 0.65 -18.31 -16.59
N THR A 271 1.39 -17.24 -16.31
CA THR A 271 0.84 -15.91 -16.01
C THR A 271 -0.02 -15.37 -17.16
N ILE A 272 0.51 -15.41 -18.39
CA ILE A 272 -0.22 -14.91 -19.57
C ILE A 272 -1.50 -15.71 -19.79
N VAL A 273 -1.42 -17.04 -19.74
CA VAL A 273 -2.57 -17.93 -19.88
C VAL A 273 -3.59 -17.70 -18.77
N LEU A 274 -3.15 -17.61 -17.52
CA LEU A 274 -4.02 -17.39 -16.37
C LEU A 274 -4.69 -16.03 -16.45
N ALA A 275 -3.96 -14.96 -16.79
CA ALA A 275 -4.53 -13.63 -16.97
C ALA A 275 -5.60 -13.62 -18.06
N TYR A 276 -5.34 -14.28 -19.19
CA TYR A 276 -6.31 -14.43 -20.26
C TYR A 276 -7.58 -15.16 -19.78
N LEU A 277 -7.42 -16.29 -19.12
CA LEU A 277 -8.54 -17.07 -18.59
C LEU A 277 -9.38 -16.31 -17.55
N LEU A 278 -8.70 -15.50 -16.70
CA LEU A 278 -9.38 -14.68 -15.69
C LEU A 278 -10.11 -13.47 -16.29
N THR A 279 -9.66 -12.95 -17.43
CA THR A 279 -10.35 -11.83 -18.09
C THR A 279 -11.48 -12.28 -18.99
N LEU A 280 -11.45 -13.53 -19.46
CA LEU A 280 -12.36 -14.09 -20.44
C LEU A 280 -13.86 -14.03 -20.04
N PRO A 281 -14.31 -14.40 -18.82
CA PRO A 281 -15.72 -14.39 -18.47
C PRO A 281 -16.42 -13.05 -18.70
N ALA A 282 -15.82 -11.95 -18.26
CA ALA A 282 -16.40 -10.62 -18.44
C ALA A 282 -16.34 -10.15 -19.91
N ALA A 283 -15.35 -10.64 -20.67
CA ALA A 283 -15.09 -10.25 -22.06
C ALA A 283 -15.67 -11.22 -23.09
N ILE A 284 -16.39 -12.27 -22.68
CA ILE A 284 -16.78 -13.41 -23.54
C ILE A 284 -17.56 -13.00 -24.79
N ASN A 285 -18.44 -12.02 -24.70
CA ASN A 285 -19.24 -11.56 -25.82
C ASN A 285 -18.43 -10.77 -26.84
N GLN A 286 -17.42 -10.01 -26.38
CA GLN A 286 -16.51 -9.24 -27.24
C GLN A 286 -15.54 -10.20 -27.96
N VAL A 287 -15.10 -11.25 -27.27
CA VAL A 287 -14.27 -12.31 -27.85
C VAL A 287 -15.06 -13.06 -28.94
N LYS A 288 -16.33 -13.38 -28.69
CA LYS A 288 -17.24 -13.97 -29.71
C LYS A 288 -17.47 -13.04 -30.89
N ALA A 289 -17.44 -11.72 -30.68
CA ALA A 289 -17.54 -10.71 -31.75
C ALA A 289 -16.24 -10.49 -32.54
N GLY A 290 -15.19 -11.27 -32.24
CA GLY A 290 -13.92 -11.24 -32.95
C GLY A 290 -12.76 -10.51 -32.25
N ASP A 291 -12.97 -9.88 -31.08
CA ASP A 291 -11.91 -9.24 -30.32
C ASP A 291 -11.32 -10.15 -29.24
N ALA A 292 -10.42 -11.05 -29.63
CA ALA A 292 -9.83 -12.05 -28.75
C ALA A 292 -9.08 -11.46 -27.52
N PHE A 293 -8.55 -10.25 -27.65
CA PHE A 293 -7.74 -9.61 -26.58
C PHE A 293 -8.49 -8.49 -25.85
N PHE A 294 -9.79 -8.42 -25.98
CA PHE A 294 -10.61 -7.35 -25.37
C PHE A 294 -10.37 -7.20 -23.87
N GLY A 295 -10.26 -8.31 -23.11
CA GLY A 295 -10.00 -8.26 -21.68
C GLY A 295 -8.69 -7.54 -21.30
N PHE A 296 -7.62 -7.75 -22.08
CA PHE A 296 -6.36 -7.02 -21.89
C PHE A 296 -6.48 -5.55 -22.29
N LYS A 297 -7.21 -5.25 -23.38
CA LYS A 297 -7.48 -3.86 -23.80
C LYS A 297 -8.20 -3.08 -22.69
N VAL A 298 -9.18 -3.69 -22.02
CA VAL A 298 -9.88 -3.06 -20.90
C VAL A 298 -8.94 -2.77 -19.75
N MET A 299 -8.06 -3.71 -19.37
CA MET A 299 -7.07 -3.48 -18.32
C MET A 299 -6.14 -2.30 -18.64
N VAL A 300 -5.69 -2.19 -19.89
CA VAL A 300 -4.86 -1.05 -20.33
C VAL A 300 -5.67 0.25 -20.37
N ASN A 301 -6.91 0.20 -20.86
CA ASN A 301 -7.80 1.36 -20.91
C ASN A 301 -8.13 1.90 -19.51
N GLU A 302 -8.19 1.04 -18.48
CA GLU A 302 -8.36 1.47 -17.09
C GLU A 302 -7.32 2.51 -16.68
N MET A 303 -6.05 2.34 -17.09
CA MET A 303 -5.00 3.34 -16.86
C MET A 303 -5.23 4.65 -17.62
N THR A 304 -5.92 4.59 -18.76
CA THR A 304 -6.07 5.75 -19.66
C THR A 304 -7.41 6.45 -19.53
N ASN A 305 -8.42 5.80 -18.96
CA ASN A 305 -9.80 6.31 -18.90
C ASN A 305 -10.03 7.37 -17.83
N THR A 306 -9.13 7.53 -16.85
CA THR A 306 -9.22 8.67 -15.95
C THR A 306 -8.91 9.94 -16.71
N LEU A 307 -9.90 10.81 -16.83
CA LEU A 307 -9.81 12.02 -17.66
C LEU A 307 -8.99 13.15 -17.01
N TYR A 308 -8.77 13.08 -15.70
CA TYR A 308 -8.18 14.17 -14.92
C TYR A 308 -6.67 13.98 -14.70
N PHE A 309 -5.94 15.09 -14.57
CA PHE A 309 -4.53 15.05 -14.15
C PHE A 309 -4.37 14.40 -12.79
N THR A 310 -5.18 14.79 -11.84
CA THR A 310 -5.24 14.22 -10.49
C THR A 310 -6.64 14.40 -9.92
N ARG A 311 -7.05 13.50 -9.05
CA ARG A 311 -8.31 13.59 -8.31
C ARG A 311 -8.01 13.49 -6.83
N ASP A 312 -7.91 14.67 -6.20
CA ASP A 312 -7.76 14.85 -4.76
C ASP A 312 -6.53 14.20 -4.13
N ALA A 313 -5.49 13.86 -4.92
CA ALA A 313 -4.22 13.37 -4.44
C ALA A 313 -3.24 14.52 -4.15
N PHE A 314 -2.53 14.46 -3.04
CA PHE A 314 -1.40 15.35 -2.80
C PHE A 314 -0.22 14.95 -3.69
N ASN A 315 -0.06 15.61 -4.81
CA ASN A 315 0.93 15.26 -5.83
C ASN A 315 1.43 16.48 -6.60
N LEU A 316 2.33 16.26 -7.55
CA LEU A 316 2.93 17.30 -8.39
C LEU A 316 1.87 18.16 -9.11
N TYR A 317 0.81 17.55 -9.61
CA TYR A 317 -0.25 18.24 -10.35
C TYR A 317 -1.19 19.01 -9.40
N GLY A 318 -1.37 18.54 -8.18
CA GLY A 318 -2.03 19.30 -7.12
C GLY A 318 -1.25 20.54 -6.72
N MET A 319 0.10 20.46 -6.70
CA MET A 319 0.97 21.61 -6.43
C MET A 319 0.79 22.75 -7.44
N VAL A 320 0.51 22.43 -8.71
CA VAL A 320 0.30 23.41 -9.79
C VAL A 320 -1.18 23.65 -10.12
N ALA A 321 -2.06 23.39 -9.17
CA ALA A 321 -3.51 23.63 -9.28
C ALA A 321 -4.20 22.93 -10.47
N MET A 322 -3.81 21.69 -10.77
CA MET A 322 -4.39 20.87 -11.84
C MET A 322 -5.42 19.84 -11.33
N ASN A 323 -5.84 19.91 -10.05
CA ASN A 323 -6.84 19.01 -9.50
C ASN A 323 -8.17 19.10 -10.27
N GLY A 324 -8.74 17.95 -10.67
CA GLY A 324 -10.00 17.90 -11.43
C GLY A 324 -9.94 18.43 -12.85
N LYS A 325 -8.77 18.88 -13.36
CA LYS A 325 -8.62 19.34 -14.75
C LYS A 325 -8.34 18.16 -15.68
N TYR A 326 -8.89 18.22 -16.88
CA TYR A 326 -8.70 17.18 -17.91
C TYR A 326 -7.25 17.11 -18.39
N SER A 327 -6.71 15.90 -18.48
CA SER A 327 -5.37 15.67 -19.03
C SER A 327 -5.38 15.71 -20.56
N GLN A 328 -4.34 16.30 -21.16
CA GLN A 328 -4.14 16.32 -22.60
C GLN A 328 -3.38 15.07 -23.06
N GLN A 329 -3.58 14.67 -24.32
CA GLN A 329 -2.92 13.48 -24.88
C GLN A 329 -1.40 13.58 -24.88
N SER A 330 -0.83 14.75 -25.15
CA SER A 330 0.62 14.98 -25.08
C SER A 330 1.20 14.68 -23.70
N VAL A 331 0.48 15.04 -22.63
CA VAL A 331 0.90 14.76 -21.25
C VAL A 331 0.81 13.26 -20.92
N ASN A 332 -0.15 12.54 -21.50
CA ASN A 332 -0.23 11.08 -21.35
C ASN A 332 1.03 10.39 -21.91
N ILE A 333 1.54 10.86 -23.06
CA ILE A 333 2.77 10.33 -23.68
C ILE A 333 3.98 10.64 -22.78
N LEU A 334 4.12 11.86 -22.27
CA LEU A 334 5.18 12.23 -21.36
C LEU A 334 5.14 11.41 -20.07
N ASN A 335 3.95 11.15 -19.53
CA ASN A 335 3.77 10.30 -18.36
C ASN A 335 4.22 8.85 -18.62
N LEU A 336 3.92 8.29 -19.79
CA LEU A 336 4.38 6.97 -20.19
C LEU A 336 5.92 6.91 -20.28
N ILE A 337 6.54 7.92 -20.90
CA ILE A 337 8.01 8.03 -20.96
C ILE A 337 8.59 8.10 -19.53
N PHE A 338 8.00 8.92 -18.65
CA PHE A 338 8.43 9.02 -17.26
C PHE A 338 8.35 7.67 -16.54
N LEU A 339 7.27 6.91 -16.72
CA LEU A 339 7.12 5.57 -16.13
C LEU A 339 8.21 4.62 -16.63
N LEU A 340 8.50 4.61 -17.93
CA LEU A 340 9.57 3.75 -18.50
C LEU A 340 10.94 4.13 -17.94
N VAL A 341 11.24 5.41 -17.78
CA VAL A 341 12.49 5.90 -17.19
C VAL A 341 12.57 5.51 -15.70
N LEU A 342 11.49 5.67 -14.96
CA LEU A 342 11.40 5.27 -13.56
C LEU A 342 11.69 3.78 -13.39
N GLU A 343 11.06 2.94 -14.19
CA GLU A 343 11.24 1.48 -14.12
C GLU A 343 12.67 1.07 -14.48
N ALA A 344 13.25 1.66 -15.52
CA ALA A 344 14.65 1.43 -15.90
C ALA A 344 15.60 1.84 -14.75
N TYR A 345 15.34 2.98 -14.12
CA TYR A 345 16.09 3.46 -12.96
C TYR A 345 16.01 2.49 -11.78
N VAL A 346 14.81 2.06 -11.42
CA VAL A 346 14.57 1.13 -10.30
C VAL A 346 15.25 -0.22 -10.54
N ILE A 347 15.16 -0.76 -11.75
CA ILE A 347 15.87 -1.98 -12.14
C ILE A 347 17.38 -1.79 -12.01
N SER A 348 17.92 -0.64 -12.45
CA SER A 348 19.35 -0.34 -12.33
C SER A 348 19.82 -0.31 -10.88
N LEU A 349 19.01 0.26 -9.98
CA LEU A 349 19.29 0.26 -8.55
C LEU A 349 19.31 -1.16 -7.96
N TYR A 350 18.38 -2.01 -8.38
CA TYR A 350 18.36 -3.41 -7.94
C TYR A 350 19.65 -4.16 -8.35
N PHE A 351 20.13 -3.99 -9.59
CA PHE A 351 21.33 -4.65 -10.06
C PHE A 351 22.63 -4.18 -9.36
N LYS A 352 22.61 -3.00 -8.73
CA LYS A 352 23.75 -2.52 -7.94
C LYS A 352 23.97 -3.27 -6.64
N ASN A 353 22.93 -3.48 -5.84
CA ASN A 353 23.05 -4.10 -4.52
C ASN A 353 22.61 -5.58 -4.49
N ARG A 354 21.62 -5.96 -5.29
CA ARG A 354 21.11 -7.33 -5.44
C ARG A 354 20.64 -8.00 -4.14
N ASN A 355 20.34 -7.19 -3.11
CA ASN A 355 19.79 -7.70 -1.86
C ASN A 355 18.29 -7.96 -2.03
N LYS A 356 17.86 -9.17 -1.68
CA LYS A 356 16.44 -9.56 -1.79
C LYS A 356 15.49 -8.71 -0.93
N GLN A 357 15.96 -8.14 0.18
CA GLN A 357 15.14 -7.28 1.04
C GLN A 357 14.91 -5.91 0.42
N GLU A 358 15.79 -5.45 -0.47
CA GLU A 358 15.64 -4.20 -1.20
C GLU A 358 14.48 -4.23 -2.20
N LEU A 359 13.98 -5.40 -2.56
CA LEU A 359 12.77 -5.51 -3.36
C LEU A 359 11.56 -4.82 -2.69
N LEU A 360 11.47 -4.84 -1.35
CA LEU A 360 10.44 -4.11 -0.61
C LEU A 360 10.65 -2.59 -0.69
N LEU A 361 11.91 -2.14 -0.58
CA LEU A 361 12.28 -0.73 -0.73
C LEU A 361 11.90 -0.22 -2.12
N LEU A 362 12.38 -0.92 -3.15
CA LEU A 362 12.19 -0.51 -4.54
C LEU A 362 10.72 -0.54 -4.96
N ALA A 363 9.97 -1.58 -4.56
CA ALA A 363 8.54 -1.65 -4.82
C ALA A 363 7.77 -0.52 -4.12
N SER A 364 8.07 -0.24 -2.86
CA SER A 364 7.48 0.88 -2.14
C SER A 364 7.83 2.23 -2.78
N PHE A 365 9.10 2.41 -3.16
CA PHE A 365 9.56 3.62 -3.83
C PHE A 365 8.83 3.85 -5.16
N THR A 366 8.76 2.83 -6.02
CA THR A 366 8.05 2.92 -7.31
C THR A 366 6.60 3.33 -7.12
N LEU A 367 5.87 2.68 -6.20
CA LEU A 367 4.46 3.01 -5.93
C LEU A 367 4.30 4.44 -5.38
N ALA A 368 5.23 4.89 -4.52
CA ALA A 368 5.21 6.25 -3.98
C ALA A 368 5.52 7.32 -5.05
N VAL A 369 6.48 7.06 -5.94
CA VAL A 369 6.78 7.95 -7.07
C VAL A 369 5.59 8.03 -8.04
N ILE A 370 4.96 6.91 -8.35
CA ILE A 370 3.75 6.88 -9.18
C ILE A 370 2.65 7.72 -8.52
N ALA A 371 2.41 7.56 -7.23
CA ALA A 371 1.38 8.31 -6.51
C ALA A 371 1.59 9.83 -6.55
N VAL A 372 2.83 10.31 -6.62
CA VAL A 372 3.14 11.74 -6.49
C VAL A 372 3.55 12.40 -7.81
N PHE A 373 4.18 11.67 -8.73
CA PHE A 373 4.74 12.27 -9.96
C PHE A 373 4.00 11.92 -11.25
N THR A 374 3.03 10.97 -11.20
CA THR A 374 2.28 10.60 -12.41
C THR A 374 0.91 11.27 -12.47
N ILE A 375 0.32 11.28 -13.66
CA ILE A 375 -1.06 11.72 -13.89
C ILE A 375 -2.06 10.60 -13.60
N LYS A 376 -3.34 10.96 -13.54
CA LYS A 376 -4.48 10.03 -13.37
C LYS A 376 -4.50 9.33 -12.01
N VAL A 377 -3.89 9.98 -11.04
CA VAL A 377 -3.76 9.50 -9.67
C VAL A 377 -4.91 10.00 -8.81
N THR A 378 -5.38 9.15 -7.91
CA THR A 378 -6.36 9.48 -6.87
C THR A 378 -5.71 9.49 -5.49
N TYR A 379 -6.39 10.07 -4.51
CA TYR A 379 -5.94 10.16 -3.11
C TYR A 379 -5.59 8.80 -2.47
N THR A 380 -6.03 7.68 -3.05
CA THR A 380 -5.79 6.33 -2.51
C THR A 380 -4.43 5.73 -2.89
N TYR A 381 -3.76 6.25 -3.94
CA TYR A 381 -2.55 5.65 -4.49
C TYR A 381 -1.37 5.59 -3.50
N LEU A 382 -1.20 6.62 -2.67
CA LEU A 382 -0.09 6.67 -1.71
C LEU A 382 -0.17 5.55 -0.65
N TYR A 383 -1.37 5.04 -0.38
CA TYR A 383 -1.58 3.92 0.54
C TYR A 383 -0.84 2.65 0.12
N LEU A 384 -0.74 2.39 -1.18
CA LEU A 384 -0.09 1.18 -1.71
C LEU A 384 1.40 1.09 -1.33
N SER A 385 2.07 2.22 -1.10
CA SER A 385 3.48 2.25 -0.73
C SER A 385 3.72 2.06 0.78
N LEU A 386 2.76 2.38 1.64
CA LEU A 386 2.92 2.48 3.10
C LEU A 386 3.38 1.17 3.76
N ALA A 387 2.66 0.08 3.50
CA ALA A 387 2.94 -1.20 4.15
C ALA A 387 4.33 -1.74 3.77
N LEU A 388 4.72 -1.60 2.49
CA LEU A 388 6.04 -2.00 1.98
C LEU A 388 7.15 -1.14 2.58
N ALA A 389 6.95 0.18 2.69
CA ALA A 389 7.90 1.09 3.34
C ALA A 389 8.13 0.72 4.81
N LEU A 390 7.05 0.41 5.55
CA LEU A 390 7.13 -0.05 6.94
C LEU A 390 7.84 -1.40 7.06
N MET A 391 7.55 -2.36 6.19
CA MET A 391 8.22 -3.66 6.16
C MET A 391 9.72 -3.50 5.92
N TYR A 392 10.11 -2.66 4.96
CA TYR A 392 11.52 -2.39 4.71
C TYR A 392 12.18 -1.67 5.90
N THR A 393 11.52 -0.66 6.47
CA THR A 393 11.98 0.04 7.68
C THR A 393 12.23 -0.93 8.83
N MET A 394 11.33 -1.87 9.04
CA MET A 394 11.44 -2.91 10.06
C MET A 394 12.70 -3.76 9.86
N VAL A 395 12.95 -4.21 8.64
CA VAL A 395 14.06 -5.13 8.33
C VAL A 395 15.40 -4.41 8.28
N SER A 396 15.44 -3.20 7.72
CA SER A 396 16.68 -2.42 7.60
C SER A 396 17.10 -1.75 8.91
N GLY A 397 16.14 -1.34 9.74
CA GLY A 397 16.40 -0.50 10.91
C GLY A 397 16.93 0.89 10.57
N ASP A 398 16.73 1.37 9.32
CA ASP A 398 17.20 2.68 8.89
C ASP A 398 16.25 3.79 9.34
N LYS A 399 16.78 4.77 10.08
CA LYS A 399 16.00 5.90 10.61
C LYS A 399 15.41 6.79 9.52
N ARG A 400 16.08 6.89 8.36
CA ARG A 400 15.63 7.70 7.22
C ARG A 400 14.36 7.08 6.64
N MET A 401 14.32 5.75 6.55
CA MET A 401 13.15 5.01 6.10
C MET A 401 11.98 5.10 7.10
N PHE A 402 12.27 5.21 8.39
CA PHE A 402 11.24 5.47 9.40
C PHE A 402 10.58 6.83 9.16
N LEU A 403 11.37 7.85 8.84
CA LEU A 403 10.87 9.19 8.53
C LEU A 403 10.03 9.19 7.24
N VAL A 404 10.47 8.46 6.21
CA VAL A 404 9.71 8.29 4.95
C VAL A 404 8.37 7.61 5.21
N SER A 405 8.37 6.45 5.90
CA SER A 405 7.13 5.71 6.21
C SER A 405 6.14 6.54 7.02
N GLY A 406 6.66 7.28 8.00
CA GLY A 406 5.87 8.17 8.82
C GLY A 406 5.32 9.36 8.04
N GLY A 407 6.12 9.95 7.15
CA GLY A 407 5.69 11.02 6.25
C GLY A 407 4.55 10.56 5.33
N ILE A 408 4.69 9.37 4.72
CA ILE A 408 3.64 8.77 3.89
C ILE A 408 2.35 8.57 4.71
N ALA A 409 2.47 8.00 5.92
CA ALA A 409 1.32 7.78 6.81
C ALA A 409 0.62 9.09 7.18
N THR A 410 1.39 10.13 7.50
CA THR A 410 0.86 11.44 7.91
C THR A 410 0.18 12.15 6.75
N LEU A 411 0.83 12.22 5.58
CA LEU A 411 0.25 12.86 4.39
C LEU A 411 -1.02 12.15 3.92
N GLY A 412 -1.01 10.82 3.90
CA GLY A 412 -2.20 10.05 3.56
C GLY A 412 -3.34 10.26 4.56
N PHE A 413 -3.05 10.29 5.87
CA PHE A 413 -4.05 10.58 6.89
C PHE A 413 -4.65 11.97 6.74
N ILE A 414 -3.83 13.00 6.50
CA ILE A 414 -4.31 14.37 6.29
C ILE A 414 -5.18 14.44 5.04
N ASN A 415 -4.79 13.76 3.95
CA ASN A 415 -5.56 13.74 2.71
C ASN A 415 -6.95 13.14 2.92
N TYR A 416 -7.03 11.95 3.52
CA TYR A 416 -8.32 11.32 3.84
C TYR A 416 -9.16 12.15 4.81
N GLY A 417 -8.55 12.64 5.89
CA GLY A 417 -9.23 13.44 6.89
C GLY A 417 -9.80 14.73 6.32
N GLN A 418 -9.07 15.39 5.42
CA GLN A 418 -9.52 16.61 4.77
C GLN A 418 -10.69 16.34 3.80
N LEU A 419 -10.62 15.27 3.02
CA LEU A 419 -11.73 14.87 2.15
C LEU A 419 -12.98 14.52 2.96
N MET A 420 -12.83 13.80 4.06
CA MET A 420 -13.93 13.50 4.97
C MET A 420 -14.55 14.76 5.58
N ASN A 421 -13.75 15.76 5.94
CA ASN A 421 -14.23 17.02 6.47
C ASN A 421 -15.02 17.83 5.43
N GLN A 422 -14.60 17.82 4.16
CA GLN A 422 -15.29 18.53 3.07
C GLN A 422 -16.62 17.89 2.71
N SER A 423 -16.75 16.56 2.78
CA SER A 423 -18.00 15.86 2.49
C SER A 423 -19.07 16.04 3.58
N GLY A 424 -18.68 16.63 4.73
CA GLY A 424 -19.43 16.43 5.95
C GLY A 424 -19.40 14.97 6.37
N PHE A 425 -19.20 14.68 7.65
CA PHE A 425 -19.30 13.31 8.15
C PHE A 425 -20.68 12.77 7.78
N VAL A 426 -20.74 11.85 6.80
CA VAL A 426 -21.98 11.21 6.43
C VAL A 426 -22.41 10.34 7.60
N LYS A 427 -23.34 10.87 8.40
CA LYS A 427 -23.91 10.13 9.52
C LYS A 427 -24.63 8.90 8.99
N LEU A 428 -24.63 7.86 9.81
CA LEU A 428 -25.41 6.65 9.55
C LEU A 428 -26.83 7.03 9.12
N GLY A 429 -27.25 6.58 7.95
CA GLY A 429 -28.58 6.84 7.40
C GLY A 429 -28.74 8.04 6.46
N GLN A 430 -27.71 8.87 6.25
CA GLN A 430 -27.74 9.94 5.25
C GLN A 430 -26.85 9.60 4.06
N VAL A 431 -27.47 9.24 2.94
CA VAL A 431 -26.77 9.08 1.65
C VAL A 431 -26.65 10.43 0.99
N THR A 432 -25.49 11.06 1.08
CA THR A 432 -25.23 12.29 0.32
C THR A 432 -24.52 11.94 -0.99
N SER A 433 -25.07 12.42 -2.09
CA SER A 433 -24.47 12.31 -3.43
C SER A 433 -23.36 13.35 -3.68
N ALA A 434 -22.92 14.05 -2.65
CA ALA A 434 -21.90 15.08 -2.79
C ALA A 434 -20.56 14.45 -3.24
N VAL A 435 -20.13 14.82 -4.43
CA VAL A 435 -18.81 14.51 -4.93
C VAL A 435 -17.81 15.34 -4.15
N MET A 436 -16.95 14.66 -3.39
CA MET A 436 -15.88 15.31 -2.64
C MET A 436 -14.76 15.66 -3.60
N SER A 437 -14.38 16.93 -3.64
CA SER A 437 -13.19 17.36 -4.37
C SER A 437 -12.56 18.57 -3.69
N PHE A 438 -11.25 18.65 -3.72
CA PHE A 438 -10.53 19.85 -3.33
C PHE A 438 -10.73 20.94 -4.38
N GLU A 439 -10.98 22.17 -3.92
CA GLU A 439 -10.85 23.31 -4.81
C GLU A 439 -9.42 23.38 -5.34
N THR A 440 -9.26 23.56 -6.65
CA THR A 440 -7.96 23.56 -7.33
C THR A 440 -6.99 24.60 -6.76
N THR A 441 -7.50 25.68 -6.23
CA THR A 441 -6.74 26.81 -5.66
C THR A 441 -6.66 26.80 -4.14
N SER A 442 -7.14 25.74 -3.47
CA SER A 442 -7.08 25.64 -2.02
C SER A 442 -5.62 25.70 -1.53
N PRO A 443 -5.23 26.69 -0.70
CA PRO A 443 -3.86 26.80 -0.20
C PRO A 443 -3.38 25.55 0.54
N PHE A 444 -4.28 24.92 1.31
CA PHE A 444 -3.96 23.66 2.01
C PHE A 444 -3.61 22.54 1.07
N TYR A 445 -4.41 22.38 0.02
CA TYR A 445 -4.17 21.34 -0.97
C TYR A 445 -2.82 21.54 -1.66
N ILE A 446 -2.49 22.78 -2.03
CA ILE A 446 -1.20 23.14 -2.65
C ILE A 446 -0.04 22.86 -1.68
N VAL A 447 -0.12 23.32 -0.42
CA VAL A 447 0.94 23.17 0.59
C VAL A 447 1.23 21.67 0.85
N PHE A 448 0.19 20.85 1.04
CA PHE A 448 0.42 19.42 1.26
C PHE A 448 0.87 18.69 0.00
N SER A 449 0.50 19.18 -1.19
CA SER A 449 1.04 18.67 -2.46
C SER A 449 2.54 18.97 -2.59
N VAL A 450 2.99 20.17 -2.20
CA VAL A 450 4.43 20.51 -2.10
C VAL A 450 5.13 19.59 -1.09
N ALA A 451 4.53 19.38 0.09
CA ALA A 451 5.09 18.50 1.10
C ALA A 451 5.22 17.05 0.60
N ALA A 452 4.26 16.55 -0.18
CA ALA A 452 4.33 15.23 -0.80
C ALA A 452 5.48 15.13 -1.82
N VAL A 453 5.64 16.13 -2.69
CA VAL A 453 6.73 16.19 -3.67
C VAL A 453 8.10 16.20 -2.96
N LEU A 454 8.25 17.00 -1.91
CA LEU A 454 9.49 17.05 -1.12
C LEU A 454 9.77 15.75 -0.38
N LEU A 455 8.75 15.11 0.19
CA LEU A 455 8.89 13.81 0.86
C LEU A 455 9.37 12.73 -0.11
N ILE A 456 8.79 12.66 -1.31
CA ILE A 456 9.17 11.64 -2.29
C ILE A 456 10.53 11.97 -2.93
N GLY A 457 10.87 13.25 -3.08
CA GLY A 457 12.24 13.66 -3.41
C GLY A 457 13.27 13.21 -2.38
N TYR A 458 12.96 13.37 -1.09
CA TYR A 458 13.78 12.82 0.00
C TYR A 458 13.84 11.30 -0.04
N TYR A 459 12.71 10.62 -0.34
CA TYR A 459 12.67 9.17 -0.49
C TYR A 459 13.58 8.69 -1.62
N ALA A 460 13.60 9.38 -2.75
CA ALA A 460 14.52 9.10 -3.86
C ALA A 460 16.00 9.18 -3.42
N TYR A 461 16.35 10.23 -2.67
CA TYR A 461 17.68 10.36 -2.08
C TYR A 461 18.02 9.21 -1.13
N VAL A 462 17.10 8.84 -0.24
CA VAL A 462 17.29 7.73 0.71
C VAL A 462 17.47 6.41 -0.02
N THR A 463 16.62 6.12 -1.01
CA THR A 463 16.71 4.90 -1.82
C THR A 463 18.04 4.83 -2.56
N TYR A 464 18.45 5.92 -3.22
CA TYR A 464 19.75 6.01 -3.88
C TYR A 464 20.92 5.80 -2.90
N SER A 465 20.87 6.44 -1.73
CA SER A 465 21.91 6.34 -0.70
C SER A 465 22.06 4.90 -0.19
N ILE A 466 20.93 4.22 0.09
CA ILE A 466 20.93 2.84 0.57
C ILE A 466 21.49 1.90 -0.50
N THR A 467 21.03 2.00 -1.73
CA THR A 467 21.40 1.08 -2.81
C THR A 467 22.84 1.25 -3.29
N ASN A 468 23.39 2.45 -3.24
CA ASN A 468 24.78 2.72 -3.69
C ASN A 468 25.84 2.56 -2.59
N ASN A 469 25.54 2.99 -1.37
CA ASN A 469 26.54 3.09 -0.30
C ASN A 469 26.44 1.99 0.75
N THR A 470 25.38 1.20 0.74
CA THR A 470 25.08 0.15 1.75
C THR A 470 25.12 0.65 3.21
N LYS A 471 25.37 1.95 3.45
CA LYS A 471 25.41 2.54 4.79
C LYS A 471 24.00 2.79 5.31
N ILE A 472 23.55 1.85 6.11
CA ILE A 472 22.34 2.01 6.92
C ILE A 472 22.64 3.00 8.04
N VAL A 473 21.79 4.02 8.18
CA VAL A 473 21.86 4.94 9.32
C VAL A 473 21.07 4.31 10.47
N ASP A 474 21.76 3.53 11.30
CA ASP A 474 21.13 2.70 12.34
C ASP A 474 20.35 3.55 13.34
N ILE A 475 19.13 3.17 13.61
CA ILE A 475 18.28 3.72 14.68
C ILE A 475 18.95 3.57 16.04
N LYS A 476 19.78 2.54 16.24
CA LYS A 476 20.54 2.32 17.49
C LYS A 476 21.58 3.40 17.78
N ALA A 477 22.12 4.05 16.75
CA ALA A 477 23.17 5.06 16.88
C ALA A 477 22.67 6.41 17.43
N MET A 478 21.38 6.55 17.72
CA MET A 478 20.85 7.81 18.28
C MET A 478 20.91 7.86 19.82
N PRO A 479 21.03 9.07 20.42
CA PRO A 479 21.04 9.23 21.87
C PRO A 479 19.80 8.59 22.52
N GLN A 480 19.95 7.96 23.66
CA GLN A 480 18.94 7.07 24.28
C GLN A 480 17.73 7.80 24.90
N SER A 481 17.77 9.11 25.07
CA SER A 481 16.67 9.88 25.66
C SER A 481 16.44 11.21 24.92
N LEU A 482 15.17 11.63 24.82
CA LEU A 482 14.79 12.94 24.27
C LEU A 482 15.45 14.07 25.08
N THR A 483 15.55 13.89 26.42
CA THR A 483 16.24 14.77 27.34
C THR A 483 17.74 14.87 27.06
N ALA A 484 18.41 13.77 26.70
CA ALA A 484 19.82 13.81 26.30
C ALA A 484 20.00 14.53 24.94
N THR A 485 19.08 14.32 24.00
CA THR A 485 19.09 15.03 22.71
C THR A 485 18.87 16.54 22.89
N LEU A 486 17.90 16.92 23.69
CA LEU A 486 17.63 18.32 24.02
C LEU A 486 18.79 18.94 24.80
N LYS A 487 19.32 18.23 25.81
CA LYS A 487 20.49 18.68 26.58
C LYS A 487 21.70 18.91 25.67
N ASN A 488 22.02 17.99 24.77
CA ASN A 488 23.11 18.15 23.82
C ASN A 488 22.85 19.31 22.84
N PHE A 489 21.62 19.50 22.38
CA PHE A 489 21.26 20.63 21.52
C PHE A 489 21.44 22.00 22.25
N PHE A 490 21.02 22.09 23.52
CA PHE A 490 21.17 23.31 24.31
C PHE A 490 22.61 23.56 24.74
N MET A 491 23.35 22.48 25.11
CA MET A 491 24.77 22.61 25.50
C MET A 491 25.66 23.04 24.34
N THR A 492 25.47 22.49 23.15
CA THR A 492 26.19 22.89 21.93
C THR A 492 25.93 24.37 21.56
N LYS A 493 24.72 24.86 21.88
CA LYS A 493 24.38 26.29 21.69
C LYS A 493 25.02 27.19 22.73
N VAL A 494 25.23 26.73 23.95
CA VAL A 494 25.87 27.47 25.05
C VAL A 494 27.38 27.51 24.85
N GLU A 495 28.00 26.42 24.43
CA GLU A 495 29.43 26.38 24.12
C GLU A 495 29.78 27.30 22.93
N LYS A 496 29.00 27.30 21.84
CA LYS A 496 29.20 28.23 20.74
C LYS A 496 29.03 29.72 21.12
N LYS A 497 28.33 30.00 22.21
CA LYS A 497 28.20 31.39 22.72
C LYS A 497 29.35 31.81 23.61
N LYS A 498 30.06 30.86 24.25
CA LYS A 498 31.25 31.12 25.04
C LYS A 498 32.54 31.27 24.21
N ASP A 499 32.52 30.70 22.99
CA ASP A 499 33.66 30.85 22.05
C ASP A 499 33.60 32.15 21.21
N VAL A 500 32.58 33.00 21.42
CA VAL A 500 32.35 34.28 20.72
C VAL A 500 32.40 35.50 21.67
N GLU A 501 32.51 35.29 22.98
CA GLU A 501 32.82 36.30 24.00
C GLU A 501 34.29 36.14 24.45
#